data_157769384bbfa83438c406dea30590ed
#
_entry.id   157769384bbfa83438c406dea30590ed
#
_cell.length_a   1.000
_cell.length_b   1.000
_cell.length_c   1.000
_cell.angle_alpha   90.00
_cell.angle_beta   90.00
_cell.angle_gamma   90.00
#
_symmetry.space_group_name_H-M   'P 1'
#
loop_
_entity.id
_entity.type
_entity.pdbx_description
1 polymer ?
#
loop_
_entity_poly.entity_id
_entity_poly.type
_entity_poly.pdbx_seq_one_letter_code
_entity_poly.pdbx_strand_id
1 'polypeptide(L)'
;DCAADRSGAVAAVGKYIYEHYRTHRLVAGNDSRLAAMPWRDAGVLPRFGALEPGEPVALSYARLAIAETGVVVTFTGRANPAANNLLSENHIVLVDGADLVPDMEAGWACINALIAEEGRPRGINMIAGPSSTADIEGKLVQGAHGPRQWHVIPCRWFFGGDSIE
;
A
#
# COMPACT_ATOMS: atom_id res chain seq x y z
N ASP A 1 6.11 -3.15 -13.10
CA ASP A 1 5.19 -2.49 -14.02
C ASP A 1 4.61 -1.24 -13.34
N CYS A 2 4.63 -0.11 -14.03
CA CYS A 2 4.08 1.14 -13.52
C CYS A 2 2.71 1.36 -14.16
N ALA A 3 1.68 1.61 -13.34
CA ALA A 3 0.35 1.90 -13.84
C ALA A 3 0.28 3.35 -14.36
N ALA A 4 -0.19 3.53 -15.58
CA ALA A 4 -0.27 4.86 -16.21
C ALA A 4 -1.47 5.67 -15.71
N ASP A 5 -2.55 4.99 -15.30
CA ASP A 5 -3.80 5.56 -14.85
C ASP A 5 -4.49 4.66 -13.80
N ARG A 6 -5.63 5.13 -13.29
CA ARG A 6 -6.42 4.39 -12.29
C ARG A 6 -6.90 3.04 -12.82
N SER A 7 -7.30 2.96 -14.07
CA SER A 7 -7.76 1.72 -14.70
C SER A 7 -6.61 0.71 -14.81
N GLY A 8 -5.42 1.18 -15.19
CA GLY A 8 -4.21 0.36 -15.21
C GLY A 8 -3.84 -0.18 -13.82
N ALA A 9 -3.98 0.64 -12.77
CA ALA A 9 -3.70 0.20 -11.40
C ALA A 9 -4.68 -0.87 -10.92
N VAL A 10 -5.97 -0.69 -11.11
CA VAL A 10 -6.96 -1.71 -10.69
C VAL A 10 -6.81 -3.00 -11.50
N ALA A 11 -6.45 -2.89 -12.79
CA ALA A 11 -6.14 -4.05 -13.62
C ALA A 11 -4.89 -4.80 -13.12
N ALA A 12 -3.83 -4.08 -12.76
CA ALA A 12 -2.62 -4.66 -12.18
C ALA A 12 -2.89 -5.37 -10.85
N VAL A 13 -3.65 -4.75 -9.96
CA VAL A 13 -4.09 -5.38 -8.70
C VAL A 13 -4.92 -6.63 -8.99
N GLY A 14 -5.92 -6.54 -9.87
CA GLY A 14 -6.79 -7.66 -10.21
C GLY A 14 -6.03 -8.85 -10.79
N LYS A 15 -5.12 -8.58 -11.73
CA LYS A 15 -4.23 -9.60 -12.31
C LYS A 15 -3.40 -10.26 -11.21
N TYR A 16 -2.73 -9.47 -10.38
CA TYR A 16 -1.85 -9.96 -9.32
C TYR A 16 -2.57 -10.87 -8.33
N ILE A 17 -3.72 -10.45 -7.79
CA ILE A 17 -4.47 -11.25 -6.81
C ILE A 17 -5.05 -12.53 -7.43
N TYR A 18 -5.44 -12.49 -8.70
CA TYR A 18 -5.93 -13.68 -9.38
C TYR A 18 -4.80 -14.67 -9.67
N GLU A 19 -3.64 -14.22 -10.14
CA GLU A 19 -2.50 -15.09 -10.43
C GLU A 19 -1.97 -15.80 -9.17
N HIS A 20 -1.90 -15.09 -8.04
CA HIS A 20 -1.29 -15.62 -6.81
C HIS A 20 -2.28 -16.30 -5.86
N TYR A 21 -3.53 -15.84 -5.82
CA TYR A 21 -4.52 -16.29 -4.83
C TYR A 21 -5.80 -16.84 -5.44
N ARG A 22 -5.95 -16.81 -6.75
CA ARG A 22 -7.19 -17.24 -7.45
C ARG A 22 -8.45 -16.59 -6.88
N THR A 23 -8.34 -15.34 -6.45
CA THR A 23 -9.41 -14.56 -5.87
C THR A 23 -9.58 -13.23 -6.59
N HIS A 24 -10.77 -12.66 -6.47
CA HIS A 24 -11.07 -11.28 -6.86
C HIS A 24 -11.33 -10.38 -5.65
N ARG A 25 -11.17 -10.93 -4.43
CA ARG A 25 -11.44 -10.23 -3.18
C ARG A 25 -10.16 -9.78 -2.51
N LEU A 26 -10.19 -8.60 -1.93
CA LEU A 26 -9.15 -8.06 -1.06
C LEU A 26 -9.76 -7.14 -0.01
N VAL A 27 -8.99 -6.85 1.04
CA VAL A 27 -9.34 -5.83 2.02
C VAL A 27 -8.58 -4.56 1.71
N ALA A 28 -9.27 -3.45 1.61
CA ALA A 28 -8.67 -2.13 1.41
C ALA A 28 -8.88 -1.25 2.64
N GLY A 29 -7.92 -0.38 2.94
CA GLY A 29 -8.13 0.69 3.91
C GLY A 29 -9.26 1.63 3.46
N ASN A 30 -9.84 2.36 4.43
CA ASN A 30 -10.89 3.37 4.17
C ASN A 30 -10.30 4.68 3.62
N ASP A 31 -9.29 4.59 2.77
CA ASP A 31 -8.71 5.73 2.08
C ASP A 31 -9.64 6.15 0.93
N SER A 32 -9.97 7.44 0.87
CA SER A 32 -10.88 7.98 -0.16
C SER A 32 -10.33 7.77 -1.58
N ARG A 33 -9.01 7.77 -1.74
CA ARG A 33 -8.34 7.50 -3.01
C ARG A 33 -8.61 6.07 -3.48
N LEU A 34 -8.54 5.09 -2.56
CA LEU A 34 -8.88 3.70 -2.85
C LEU A 34 -10.38 3.53 -3.14
N ALA A 35 -11.24 4.21 -2.38
CA ALA A 35 -12.68 4.12 -2.58
C ALA A 35 -13.13 4.69 -3.95
N ALA A 36 -12.40 5.68 -4.48
CA ALA A 36 -12.68 6.32 -5.77
C ALA A 36 -12.16 5.54 -6.99
N MET A 37 -11.49 4.40 -6.80
CA MET A 37 -10.93 3.61 -7.89
C MET A 37 -12.02 2.77 -8.59
N PRO A 38 -11.90 2.53 -9.91
CA PRO A 38 -12.89 1.77 -10.69
C PRO A 38 -12.71 0.24 -10.54
N TRP A 39 -12.79 -0.28 -9.32
CA TRP A 39 -12.53 -1.69 -8.99
C TRP A 39 -13.37 -2.68 -9.80
N ARG A 40 -14.63 -2.33 -10.07
CA ARG A 40 -15.57 -3.19 -10.81
C ARG A 40 -15.13 -3.44 -12.23
N ASP A 41 -14.46 -2.47 -12.85
CA ASP A 41 -14.00 -2.56 -14.24
C ASP A 41 -12.93 -3.63 -14.42
N ALA A 42 -12.15 -3.89 -13.36
CA ALA A 42 -11.16 -4.97 -13.29
C ALA A 42 -11.70 -6.25 -12.62
N GLY A 43 -12.98 -6.31 -12.29
CA GLY A 43 -13.59 -7.44 -11.59
C GLY A 43 -13.11 -7.61 -10.15
N VAL A 44 -12.47 -6.60 -9.56
CA VAL A 44 -11.98 -6.63 -8.18
C VAL A 44 -13.09 -6.23 -7.21
N LEU A 45 -13.21 -6.94 -6.11
CA LEU A 45 -14.22 -6.75 -5.08
C LEU A 45 -13.55 -6.38 -3.75
N PRO A 46 -13.20 -5.11 -3.53
CA PRO A 46 -12.61 -4.67 -2.28
C PRO A 46 -13.67 -4.63 -1.17
N ARG A 47 -13.33 -5.14 0.00
CA ARG A 47 -13.99 -4.84 1.26
C ARG A 47 -13.21 -3.75 1.97
N PHE A 48 -13.85 -2.66 2.32
CA PHE A 48 -13.20 -1.54 3.01
C PHE A 48 -13.27 -1.73 4.53
N GLY A 49 -12.12 -1.57 5.19
CA GLY A 49 -12.00 -1.70 6.64
C GLY A 49 -10.71 -2.35 7.09
N ALA A 50 -10.71 -2.82 8.33
CA ALA A 50 -9.60 -3.58 8.89
C ALA A 50 -9.66 -5.04 8.42
N LEU A 51 -8.48 -5.65 8.25
CA LEU A 51 -8.33 -7.06 7.91
C LEU A 51 -9.00 -7.95 8.96
N GLU A 52 -9.71 -8.96 8.51
CA GLU A 52 -10.35 -10.00 9.34
C GLU A 52 -9.69 -11.36 9.11
N PRO A 53 -9.83 -12.31 10.05
CA PRO A 53 -9.30 -13.66 9.90
C PRO A 53 -9.78 -14.33 8.60
N GLY A 54 -8.87 -14.93 7.85
CA GLY A 54 -9.17 -15.62 6.59
C GLY A 54 -9.09 -14.72 5.34
N GLU A 55 -8.76 -13.45 5.49
CA GLU A 55 -8.52 -12.55 4.38
C GLU A 55 -7.01 -12.46 4.08
N PRO A 56 -6.53 -13.07 2.98
CA PRO A 56 -5.08 -13.17 2.75
C PRO A 56 -4.45 -11.89 2.21
N VAL A 57 -5.23 -11.02 1.54
CA VAL A 57 -4.70 -9.88 0.79
C VAL A 57 -5.23 -8.57 1.33
N ALA A 58 -4.33 -7.67 1.68
CA ALA A 58 -4.65 -6.29 2.01
C ALA A 58 -4.07 -5.32 0.98
N LEU A 59 -4.77 -4.21 0.80
CA LEU A 59 -4.39 -3.11 -0.07
C LEU A 59 -4.35 -1.80 0.71
N SER A 60 -3.27 -1.07 0.56
CA SER A 60 -3.10 0.28 1.12
C SER A 60 -2.69 1.28 0.05
N TYR A 61 -2.84 2.55 0.37
CA TYR A 61 -2.28 3.65 -0.41
C TYR A 61 -1.14 4.30 0.39
N ALA A 62 0.02 4.46 -0.23
CA ALA A 62 1.18 5.09 0.40
C ALA A 62 0.95 6.57 0.66
N ARG A 63 1.61 7.10 1.66
CA ARG A 63 1.73 8.56 1.89
C ARG A 63 2.90 9.14 1.10
N LEU A 64 3.97 8.37 0.99
CA LEU A 64 5.12 8.64 0.14
C LEU A 64 5.96 7.37 -0.04
N ALA A 65 6.90 7.43 -0.97
CA ALA A 65 7.94 6.41 -1.12
C ALA A 65 9.31 7.09 -1.27
N ILE A 66 10.36 6.41 -0.80
CA ILE A 66 11.73 6.93 -0.77
C ILE A 66 12.56 6.15 -1.79
N ALA A 67 13.01 6.82 -2.84
CA ALA A 67 13.68 6.17 -3.97
C ALA A 67 15.02 5.52 -3.58
N GLU A 68 15.80 6.18 -2.73
CA GLU A 68 17.11 5.71 -2.29
C GLU A 68 17.06 4.35 -1.59
N THR A 69 16.03 4.12 -0.78
CA THR A 69 15.93 2.92 0.09
C THR A 69 14.86 1.94 -0.36
N GLY A 70 13.96 2.34 -1.25
CA GLY A 70 12.77 1.57 -1.60
C GLY A 70 11.73 1.50 -0.47
N VAL A 71 11.88 2.32 0.57
CA VAL A 71 10.92 2.41 1.67
C VAL A 71 9.63 3.04 1.19
N VAL A 72 8.51 2.40 1.54
CA VAL A 72 7.17 2.97 1.39
C VAL A 72 6.64 3.35 2.76
N VAL A 73 6.09 4.55 2.87
CA VAL A 73 5.56 5.08 4.12
C VAL A 73 4.04 5.05 4.10
N THR A 74 3.45 4.45 5.13
CA THR A 74 2.01 4.50 5.39
C THR A 74 1.74 5.04 6.78
N PHE A 75 0.61 5.74 6.94
CA PHE A 75 0.16 6.23 8.25
C PHE A 75 -0.95 5.34 8.78
N THR A 76 -0.81 4.88 10.01
CA THR A 76 -1.86 4.13 10.70
C THR A 76 -2.95 5.06 11.20
N GLY A 77 -4.19 4.73 10.89
CA GLY A 77 -5.38 5.47 11.28
C GLY A 77 -6.65 4.79 10.80
N ARG A 78 -7.75 5.54 10.77
CA ARG A 78 -9.05 5.02 10.27
C ARG A 78 -8.98 4.68 8.78
N ALA A 79 -8.26 5.48 7.99
CA ALA A 79 -8.09 5.26 6.56
C ALA A 79 -7.19 4.06 6.24
N ASN A 80 -6.23 3.75 7.11
CA ASN A 80 -5.30 2.64 6.94
C ASN A 80 -5.10 1.90 8.27
N PRO A 81 -5.95 0.92 8.60
CA PRO A 81 -5.82 0.12 9.82
C PRO A 81 -4.48 -0.62 9.88
N ALA A 82 -3.86 -0.67 11.06
CA ALA A 82 -2.57 -1.36 11.26
C ALA A 82 -2.64 -2.85 10.88
N ALA A 83 -3.78 -3.50 11.08
CA ALA A 83 -3.99 -4.90 10.72
C ALA A 83 -3.73 -5.17 9.23
N ASN A 84 -4.08 -4.23 8.35
CA ASN A 84 -3.87 -4.37 6.91
C ASN A 84 -2.38 -4.43 6.55
N ASN A 85 -1.56 -3.64 7.25
CA ASN A 85 -0.11 -3.59 7.01
C ASN A 85 0.65 -4.75 7.65
N LEU A 86 0.15 -5.32 8.75
CA LEU A 86 0.92 -6.23 9.62
C LEU A 86 0.43 -7.67 9.60
N LEU A 87 -0.86 -7.91 9.37
CA LEU A 87 -1.47 -9.23 9.55
C LEU A 87 -1.89 -9.91 8.25
N SER A 88 -1.88 -9.20 7.12
CA SER A 88 -2.15 -9.81 5.82
C SER A 88 -1.03 -10.76 5.41
N GLU A 89 -1.35 -11.82 4.71
CA GLU A 89 -0.36 -12.70 4.10
C GLU A 89 0.36 -11.98 2.95
N ASN A 90 -0.40 -11.22 2.17
CA ASN A 90 0.11 -10.36 1.11
C ASN A 90 -0.37 -8.92 1.30
N HIS A 91 0.54 -7.98 1.25
CA HIS A 91 0.24 -6.56 1.32
C HIS A 91 0.61 -5.87 0.00
N ILE A 92 -0.41 -5.38 -0.70
CA ILE A 92 -0.26 -4.60 -1.92
C ILE A 92 -0.31 -3.12 -1.55
N VAL A 93 0.56 -2.30 -2.12
CA VAL A 93 0.57 -0.86 -1.89
C VAL A 93 0.62 -0.10 -3.20
N LEU A 94 -0.33 0.80 -3.38
CA LEU A 94 -0.30 1.78 -4.47
C LEU A 94 0.52 2.99 -4.02
N VAL A 95 1.41 3.45 -4.88
CA VAL A 95 2.26 4.62 -4.66
C VAL A 95 2.05 5.59 -5.81
N ASP A 96 1.65 6.83 -5.51
CA ASP A 96 1.63 7.89 -6.51
C ASP A 96 3.07 8.33 -6.83
N GLY A 97 3.37 8.48 -8.11
CA GLY A 97 4.66 8.99 -8.54
C GLY A 97 4.96 10.41 -8.07
N ALA A 98 3.91 11.19 -7.77
CA ALA A 98 4.05 12.52 -7.18
C ALA A 98 4.53 12.49 -5.71
N ASP A 99 4.28 11.36 -5.03
CA ASP A 99 4.67 11.13 -3.63
C ASP A 99 6.03 10.42 -3.52
N LEU A 100 6.77 10.30 -4.62
CA LEU A 100 8.13 9.75 -4.62
C LEU A 100 9.14 10.83 -4.26
N VAL A 101 9.90 10.61 -3.19
CA VAL A 101 10.97 11.50 -2.75
C VAL A 101 12.34 10.85 -2.94
N PRO A 102 13.43 11.62 -3.14
CA PRO A 102 14.72 11.06 -3.50
C PRO A 102 15.39 10.27 -2.36
N ASP A 103 15.38 10.80 -1.15
CA ASP A 103 16.19 10.33 -0.02
C ASP A 103 15.43 10.38 1.31
N MET A 104 16.07 9.91 2.37
CA MET A 104 15.48 9.86 3.72
C MET A 104 15.24 11.25 4.32
N GLU A 105 16.09 12.23 4.05
CA GLU A 105 15.93 13.59 4.53
C GLU A 105 14.67 14.23 3.95
N ALA A 106 14.48 14.13 2.64
CA ALA A 106 13.27 14.59 1.96
C ALA A 106 12.04 13.82 2.46
N GLY A 107 12.17 12.50 2.71
CA GLY A 107 11.12 11.67 3.31
C GLY A 107 10.65 12.19 4.66
N TRP A 108 11.57 12.48 5.55
CA TRP A 108 11.24 13.04 6.87
C TRP A 108 10.69 14.45 6.79
N ALA A 109 11.18 15.30 5.88
CA ALA A 109 10.62 16.63 5.65
C ALA A 109 9.14 16.54 5.22
N CYS A 110 8.81 15.65 4.26
CA CYS A 110 7.44 15.38 3.85
C CYS A 110 6.58 14.84 4.99
N ILE A 111 7.06 13.85 5.76
CA ILE A 111 6.33 13.29 6.90
C ILE A 111 5.98 14.39 7.91
N ASN A 112 6.94 15.25 8.24
CA ASN A 112 6.73 16.35 9.17
C ASN A 112 5.72 17.38 8.65
N ALA A 113 5.76 17.70 7.35
CA ALA A 113 4.80 18.58 6.71
C ALA A 113 3.38 17.99 6.77
N LEU A 114 3.21 16.71 6.43
CA LEU A 114 1.93 16.00 6.53
C LEU A 114 1.39 15.97 7.97
N ILE A 115 2.25 15.75 8.96
CA ILE A 115 1.85 15.77 10.38
C ILE A 115 1.42 17.18 10.81
N ALA A 116 2.09 18.21 10.33
CA ALA A 116 1.73 19.60 10.63
C ALA A 116 0.37 19.99 10.04
N GLU A 117 0.04 19.48 8.86
CA GLU A 117 -1.20 19.75 8.15
C GLU A 117 -2.38 18.91 8.67
N GLU A 118 -2.19 17.58 8.78
CA GLU A 118 -3.27 16.63 9.06
C GLU A 118 -3.34 16.19 10.53
N GLY A 119 -2.35 16.55 11.33
CA GLY A 119 -2.19 16.06 12.70
C GLY A 119 -1.39 14.76 12.79
N ARG A 120 -1.07 14.37 14.01
CA ARG A 120 -0.22 13.21 14.28
C ARG A 120 -0.98 11.90 14.01
N PRO A 121 -0.48 11.01 13.13
CA PRO A 121 -1.08 9.70 12.94
C PRO A 121 -0.87 8.80 14.18
N ARG A 122 -1.63 7.71 14.28
CA ARG A 122 -1.45 6.71 15.35
C ARG A 122 -0.14 5.94 15.24
N GLY A 123 0.40 5.83 14.03
CA GLY A 123 1.69 5.22 13.74
C GLY A 123 2.17 5.61 12.36
N ILE A 124 3.48 5.60 12.19
CA ILE A 124 4.17 5.78 10.92
C ILE A 124 4.85 4.44 10.63
N ASN A 125 4.47 3.81 9.51
CA ASN A 125 5.07 2.55 9.09
C ASN A 125 6.01 2.84 7.92
N MET A 126 7.27 2.49 8.09
CA MET A 126 8.30 2.54 7.06
C MET A 126 8.60 1.10 6.63
N ILE A 127 8.18 0.71 5.43
CA ILE A 127 8.18 -0.68 4.98
C ILE A 127 9.08 -0.79 3.76
N ALA A 128 10.07 -1.68 3.82
CA ALA A 128 11.06 -1.91 2.77
C ALA A 128 11.06 -3.36 2.26
N GLY A 129 9.91 -4.00 2.20
CA GLY A 129 9.78 -5.36 1.70
C GLY A 129 8.99 -6.30 2.60
N PRO A 130 8.94 -7.60 2.27
CA PRO A 130 8.22 -8.61 3.05
C PRO A 130 8.89 -8.87 4.39
N SER A 131 8.10 -9.35 5.35
CA SER A 131 8.62 -9.75 6.66
C SER A 131 9.54 -10.96 6.55
N SER A 132 10.77 -10.82 7.04
CA SER A 132 11.77 -11.87 7.03
C SER A 132 12.57 -11.82 8.33
N THR A 133 12.58 -12.92 9.09
CA THR A 133 13.29 -13.03 10.37
C THR A 133 14.27 -14.20 10.28
N ALA A 134 15.53 -13.93 10.55
CA ALA A 134 16.61 -14.92 10.45
C ALA A 134 16.96 -15.62 11.78
N ASP A 135 16.35 -15.21 12.88
CA ASP A 135 16.81 -15.55 14.25
C ASP A 135 15.89 -16.54 15.00
N ILE A 136 15.08 -17.30 14.27
CA ILE A 136 14.28 -18.37 14.89
C ILE A 136 14.98 -19.71 14.60
N GLU A 137 15.72 -20.25 15.56
CA GLU A 137 16.47 -21.53 15.46
C GLU A 137 17.44 -21.59 14.26
N GLY A 138 18.01 -20.44 13.84
CA GLY A 138 18.93 -20.37 12.70
C GLY A 138 18.27 -20.56 11.33
N LYS A 139 16.93 -20.50 11.25
CA LYS A 139 16.18 -20.60 9.99
C LYS A 139 15.57 -19.26 9.60
N LEU A 140 15.58 -18.98 8.29
CA LEU A 140 14.88 -17.84 7.75
C LEU A 140 13.37 -18.11 7.75
N VAL A 141 12.62 -17.35 8.55
CA VAL A 141 11.16 -17.42 8.62
C VAL A 141 10.56 -16.21 7.94
N GLN A 142 9.78 -16.44 6.89
CA GLN A 142 9.03 -15.38 6.21
C GLN A 142 7.63 -15.22 6.83
N GLY A 143 7.23 -13.97 7.06
CA GLY A 143 5.88 -13.66 7.54
C GLY A 143 5.67 -13.83 9.03
N ALA A 144 6.73 -13.89 9.86
CA ALA A 144 6.59 -14.03 11.31
C ALA A 144 6.02 -12.77 11.97
N HIS A 145 6.35 -11.59 11.46
CA HIS A 145 5.99 -10.28 12.05
C HIS A 145 5.38 -9.30 11.04
N GLY A 146 4.88 -9.79 9.94
CA GLY A 146 4.30 -8.97 8.86
C GLY A 146 3.99 -9.83 7.62
N PRO A 147 3.59 -9.21 6.52
CA PRO A 147 3.25 -9.92 5.29
C PRO A 147 4.38 -10.79 4.76
N ARG A 148 4.05 -11.98 4.30
CA ARG A 148 4.98 -12.88 3.59
C ARG A 148 5.34 -12.35 2.21
N GLN A 149 4.41 -11.63 1.59
CA GLN A 149 4.57 -11.05 0.28
C GLN A 149 4.25 -9.56 0.34
N TRP A 150 5.05 -8.81 -0.38
CA TRP A 150 4.97 -7.37 -0.47
C TRP A 150 4.99 -6.97 -1.94
N HIS A 151 3.97 -6.25 -2.39
CA HIS A 151 3.86 -5.85 -3.77
C HIS A 151 3.56 -4.36 -3.89
N VAL A 152 4.47 -3.61 -4.51
CA VAL A 152 4.32 -2.17 -4.75
C VAL A 152 3.94 -1.92 -6.19
N ILE A 153 2.90 -1.13 -6.41
CA ILE A 153 2.45 -0.69 -7.73
C ILE A 153 2.62 0.82 -7.81
N PRO A 154 3.68 1.30 -8.47
CA PRO A 154 3.83 2.73 -8.76
C PRO A 154 2.80 3.17 -9.78
N CYS A 155 2.22 4.32 -9.56
CA CYS A 155 1.18 4.92 -10.39
C CYS A 155 1.62 6.31 -10.87
N ARG A 156 1.33 6.64 -12.13
CA ARG A 156 1.71 7.92 -12.74
C ARG A 156 0.51 8.85 -12.89
N TRP A 157 -0.29 9.02 -11.84
CA TRP A 157 -1.35 10.01 -11.88
C TRP A 157 -1.28 10.92 -10.68
N PHE A 158 -1.74 12.14 -10.89
CA PHE A 158 -1.90 13.10 -9.81
C PHE A 158 -3.36 13.08 -9.34
N PHE A 159 -3.57 12.96 -8.04
CA PHE A 159 -4.85 13.28 -7.44
C PHE A 159 -4.93 14.80 -7.28
N GLY A 160 -5.15 15.50 -8.36
CA GLY A 160 -5.27 16.94 -8.31
C GLY A 160 -5.11 17.58 -9.68
N GLY A 161 -6.21 17.79 -10.32
CA GLY A 161 -6.28 18.55 -11.54
C GLY A 161 -6.78 17.74 -12.74
N ASP A 162 -8.04 17.90 -13.05
CA ASP A 162 -8.51 17.76 -14.42
C ASP A 162 -7.54 18.53 -15.29
N SER A 163 -6.80 17.82 -16.12
CA SER A 163 -6.09 18.45 -17.20
C SER A 163 -7.14 19.08 -18.09
N ILE A 164 -7.30 20.37 -17.92
CA ILE A 164 -7.98 21.20 -18.89
C ILE A 164 -7.08 21.20 -20.11
N GLU A 165 -7.62 20.65 -21.21
CA GLU A 165 -7.19 20.69 -22.61
C GLU A 165 -5.82 20.10 -22.97
#